data_b91b9243b38036eca0fce9f1c811e565
#
_entry.id   b91b9243b38036eca0fce9f1c811e565
#
_cell.length_a   1.000
_cell.length_b   1.000
_cell.length_c   1.000
_cell.angle_alpha   90.00
_cell.angle_beta   90.00
_cell.angle_gamma   90.00
#
_symmetry.space_group_name_H-M   'P 1'
#
loop_
_entity.id
_entity.type
_entity.pdbx_description
1 polymer ?
#
loop_
_entity_poly.entity_id
_entity_poly.type
_entity_poly.pdbx_seq_one_letter_code
_entity_poly.pdbx_strand_id
1 'polypeptide(L)'
;MLSVALAGKPNAGKSTFYKAATMADVDVGNYPFTTIDANRGVSYVRTECPCLEREERCGDEHCRDGKRYVPVELLDVAGLVPGAHEGRGLGNQFLDELSNADAILNVVDASGGTNEEGEPVEVGEHDPVEDVDFVEEEMDLWLASIVDRNWESVERQSRSPDFDIDEALAEMLTGVGATEVDVARTLRELDYPDDPIQWTDDHREALAREIRQRTKPIVVVANKAD
;
A
#
# COMPACT_ATOMS: atom_id res chain seq x y z
N MET A 1 14.41 -3.37 4.97
CA MET A 1 13.38 -4.16 5.66
C MET A 1 12.08 -3.83 4.97
N LEU A 2 11.23 -4.82 4.71
CA LEU A 2 9.93 -4.57 4.07
C LEU A 2 9.08 -3.70 5.00
N SER A 3 8.47 -2.64 4.47
CA SER A 3 7.57 -1.76 5.20
C SER A 3 6.11 -2.02 4.79
N VAL A 4 5.22 -2.14 5.76
CA VAL A 4 3.81 -2.46 5.55
C VAL A 4 2.96 -1.45 6.31
N ALA A 5 2.13 -0.70 5.60
CA ALA A 5 1.24 0.28 6.20
C ALA A 5 -0.13 -0.32 6.53
N LEU A 6 -0.71 0.09 7.65
CA LEU A 6 -2.08 -0.25 8.01
C LEU A 6 -3.02 0.84 7.50
N ALA A 7 -3.88 0.50 6.55
CA ALA A 7 -4.94 1.36 6.03
C ALA A 7 -6.32 0.93 6.55
N GLY A 8 -7.32 1.74 6.28
CA GLY A 8 -8.72 1.49 6.61
C GLY A 8 -9.37 2.68 7.31
N LYS A 9 -10.69 2.67 7.40
CA LYS A 9 -11.47 3.74 8.03
C LYS A 9 -11.18 3.91 9.53
N PRO A 10 -11.55 5.03 10.14
CA PRO A 10 -11.47 5.16 11.60
C PRO A 10 -12.24 4.03 12.31
N ASN A 11 -11.78 3.64 13.48
CA ASN A 11 -12.40 2.60 14.32
C ASN A 11 -12.50 1.18 13.73
N ALA A 12 -11.90 0.90 12.57
CA ALA A 12 -11.77 -0.46 12.01
C ALA A 12 -10.88 -1.38 12.88
N GLY A 13 -10.07 -0.80 13.78
CA GLY A 13 -9.22 -1.52 14.73
C GLY A 13 -7.74 -1.58 14.35
N LYS A 14 -7.26 -0.72 13.44
CA LYS A 14 -5.85 -0.63 13.00
C LYS A 14 -4.85 -0.59 14.16
N SER A 15 -5.00 0.37 15.08
CA SER A 15 -4.07 0.51 16.20
C SER A 15 -4.14 -0.66 17.20
N THR A 16 -5.27 -1.37 17.26
CA THR A 16 -5.38 -2.61 18.05
C THR A 16 -4.62 -3.73 17.38
N PHE A 17 -4.80 -3.89 16.08
CA PHE A 17 -4.04 -4.84 15.26
C PHE A 17 -2.53 -4.54 15.33
N TYR A 18 -2.13 -3.29 15.16
CA TYR A 18 -0.75 -2.84 15.28
C TYR A 18 -0.13 -3.24 16.62
N LYS A 19 -0.80 -2.92 17.72
CA LYS A 19 -0.34 -3.28 19.07
C LYS A 19 -0.20 -4.78 19.23
N ALA A 20 -1.16 -5.57 18.78
CA ALA A 20 -1.10 -7.02 18.85
C ALA A 20 0.03 -7.60 18.01
N ALA A 21 0.27 -7.06 16.83
CA ALA A 21 1.30 -7.53 15.90
C ALA A 21 2.73 -7.15 16.34
N THR A 22 2.91 -5.99 16.98
CA THR A 22 4.23 -5.50 17.41
C THR A 22 4.60 -5.85 18.85
N MET A 23 3.61 -6.16 19.71
CA MET A 23 3.80 -6.62 21.08
C MET A 23 3.97 -8.15 21.21
N ALA A 24 3.91 -8.89 20.12
CA ALA A 24 4.18 -10.31 20.15
C ALA A 24 5.58 -10.53 20.68
N ASP A 25 5.68 -11.18 21.85
CA ASP A 25 6.90 -11.59 22.55
C ASP A 25 7.67 -12.63 21.72
N VAL A 26 8.18 -12.19 20.59
CA VAL A 26 9.12 -12.96 19.80
C VAL A 26 10.48 -12.51 20.29
N ASP A 27 11.00 -13.27 21.26
CA ASP A 27 12.37 -13.17 21.76
C ASP A 27 13.35 -13.54 20.63
N VAL A 28 13.31 -12.80 19.54
CA VAL A 28 14.16 -12.91 18.36
C VAL A 28 15.14 -11.76 18.42
N GLY A 29 16.36 -12.07 18.75
CA GLY A 29 17.58 -11.27 18.78
C GLY A 29 17.46 -9.75 18.88
N ASN A 30 18.33 -9.13 19.63
CA ASN A 30 18.42 -7.67 19.81
C ASN A 30 18.48 -6.94 18.46
N TYR A 31 17.33 -6.57 17.90
CA TYR A 31 17.27 -5.56 16.84
C TYR A 31 17.44 -4.17 17.48
N PRO A 32 18.43 -3.38 17.06
CA PRO A 32 18.72 -2.09 17.70
C PRO A 32 17.69 -0.98 17.44
N PHE A 33 16.55 -1.27 16.79
CA PHE A 33 15.57 -0.28 16.36
C PHE A 33 14.11 -0.68 16.68
N THR A 34 13.83 -1.04 17.92
CA THR A 34 12.49 -1.47 18.32
C THR A 34 11.50 -0.33 18.59
N THR A 35 11.93 0.93 18.57
CA THR A 35 11.03 2.09 18.77
C THR A 35 11.63 3.31 18.07
N ILE A 36 11.23 3.58 16.82
CA ILE A 36 11.74 4.75 16.08
C ILE A 36 10.77 5.93 16.12
N ASP A 37 9.45 5.67 16.10
CA ASP A 37 8.41 6.69 16.23
C ASP A 37 7.13 6.06 16.81
N ALA A 38 6.21 6.91 17.34
CA ALA A 38 4.98 6.44 17.98
C ALA A 38 4.07 5.60 17.08
N ASN A 39 4.30 5.63 15.77
CA ASN A 39 3.49 4.97 14.73
C ASN A 39 4.27 3.91 13.92
N ARG A 40 5.49 3.56 14.32
CA ARG A 40 6.33 2.55 13.63
C ARG A 40 6.75 1.47 14.59
N GLY A 41 6.64 0.22 14.18
CA GLY A 41 7.04 -0.93 14.97
C GLY A 41 7.49 -2.09 14.11
N VAL A 42 8.19 -3.05 14.73
CA VAL A 42 8.64 -4.26 14.04
C VAL A 42 7.71 -5.41 14.38
N SER A 43 7.26 -6.11 13.34
CA SER A 43 6.56 -7.38 13.43
C SER A 43 7.33 -8.46 12.68
N TYR A 44 6.87 -9.71 12.75
CA TYR A 44 7.53 -10.82 12.11
C TYR A 44 6.57 -11.67 11.31
N VAL A 45 6.91 -11.90 10.05
CA VAL A 45 6.23 -12.90 9.22
C VAL A 45 6.91 -14.25 9.43
N ARG A 46 6.13 -15.25 9.81
CA ARG A 46 6.62 -16.60 10.02
C ARG A 46 6.48 -17.43 8.75
N THR A 47 7.60 -17.96 8.25
CA THR A 47 7.65 -18.82 7.08
C THR A 47 8.48 -20.08 7.35
N GLU A 48 8.40 -21.09 6.51
CA GLU A 48 9.29 -22.25 6.58
C GLU A 48 10.71 -21.85 6.20
N CYS A 49 11.68 -22.33 6.97
CA CYS A 49 13.06 -22.04 6.69
C CYS A 49 13.62 -23.01 5.64
N PRO A 50 14.32 -22.52 4.59
CA PRO A 50 14.94 -23.39 3.59
C PRO A 50 15.94 -24.42 4.17
N CYS A 51 16.38 -24.28 5.41
CA CYS A 51 17.23 -25.25 6.07
C CYS A 51 16.55 -26.62 6.29
N LEU A 52 15.21 -26.68 6.29
CA LEU A 52 14.46 -27.93 6.36
C LEU A 52 14.67 -28.80 5.12
N GLU A 53 14.83 -28.19 3.95
CA GLU A 53 15.07 -28.91 2.69
C GLU A 53 16.51 -29.45 2.59
N ARG A 54 17.44 -28.86 3.37
CA ARG A 54 18.87 -29.18 3.32
C ARG A 54 19.33 -30.12 4.44
N GLU A 55 18.42 -30.49 5.35
CA GLU A 55 18.72 -31.30 6.55
C GLU A 55 19.85 -30.75 7.43
N GLU A 56 20.15 -29.44 7.29
CA GLU A 56 21.21 -28.74 8.01
C GLU A 56 20.62 -27.63 8.87
N ARG A 57 21.22 -27.40 10.06
CA ARG A 57 20.89 -26.21 10.86
C ARG A 57 21.48 -24.99 10.18
N CYS A 58 20.66 -24.01 9.83
CA CYS A 58 21.12 -22.82 9.10
C CYS A 58 21.95 -21.84 9.97
N GLY A 59 21.98 -22.00 11.29
CA GLY A 59 22.69 -21.07 12.18
C GLY A 59 22.18 -19.63 12.20
N ASP A 60 21.09 -19.34 11.49
CA ASP A 60 20.45 -18.04 11.41
C ASP A 60 19.67 -17.79 12.72
N GLU A 61 19.91 -16.66 13.37
CA GLU A 61 19.27 -16.28 14.64
C GLU A 61 17.75 -16.10 14.51
N HIS A 62 17.27 -15.83 13.29
CA HIS A 62 15.84 -15.71 12.97
C HIS A 62 15.19 -17.06 12.64
N CYS A 63 15.93 -18.16 12.68
CA CYS A 63 15.42 -19.50 12.45
C CYS A 63 15.28 -20.28 13.75
N ARG A 64 14.05 -20.64 14.12
CA ARG A 64 13.75 -21.50 15.28
C ARG A 64 12.98 -22.72 14.82
N ASP A 65 13.53 -23.89 15.06
CA ASP A 65 12.90 -25.17 14.73
C ASP A 65 12.38 -25.27 13.28
N GLY A 66 13.19 -24.79 12.31
CA GLY A 66 12.83 -24.82 10.89
C GLY A 66 11.81 -23.74 10.47
N LYS A 67 11.44 -22.84 11.36
CA LYS A 67 10.63 -21.67 11.06
C LYS A 67 11.46 -20.41 11.07
N ARG A 68 11.38 -19.64 10.00
CA ARG A 68 12.06 -18.36 9.87
C ARG A 68 11.10 -17.22 10.20
N TYR A 69 11.57 -16.31 11.04
CA TYR A 69 10.88 -15.07 11.40
C TYR A 69 11.49 -13.93 10.61
N VAL A 70 10.77 -13.47 9.59
CA VAL A 70 11.22 -12.37 8.71
C VAL A 70 10.71 -11.06 9.28
N PRO A 71 11.61 -10.14 9.70
CA PRO A 71 11.18 -8.86 10.25
C PRO A 71 10.55 -7.98 9.17
N VAL A 72 9.41 -7.37 9.50
CA VAL A 72 8.70 -6.36 8.71
C VAL A 72 8.44 -5.14 9.57
N GLU A 73 8.59 -3.96 9.01
CA GLU A 73 8.18 -2.71 9.66
C GLU A 73 6.68 -2.51 9.45
N LEU A 74 5.94 -2.31 10.53
CA LEU A 74 4.53 -1.92 10.46
C LEU A 74 4.39 -0.42 10.75
N LEU A 75 3.60 0.26 9.90
CA LEU A 75 3.26 1.66 10.02
C LEU A 75 1.78 1.77 10.42
N ASP A 76 1.48 2.28 11.62
CA ASP A 76 0.09 2.58 12.01
C ASP A 76 -0.27 3.98 11.51
N VAL A 77 -0.99 4.03 10.40
CA VAL A 77 -1.38 5.28 9.75
C VAL A 77 -2.79 5.69 10.22
N ALA A 78 -3.07 6.99 10.26
CA ALA A 78 -4.39 7.52 10.65
C ALA A 78 -5.53 6.91 9.83
N GLY A 79 -6.78 7.02 10.31
CA GLY A 79 -7.93 6.49 9.56
C GLY A 79 -8.19 7.29 8.28
N LEU A 80 -8.41 6.58 7.17
CA LEU A 80 -8.83 7.15 5.90
C LEU A 80 -10.32 7.50 5.95
N VAL A 81 -10.68 8.63 5.38
CA VAL A 81 -12.08 9.07 5.23
C VAL A 81 -12.36 9.36 3.76
N PRO A 82 -13.62 9.20 3.29
CA PRO A 82 -13.97 9.48 1.90
C PRO A 82 -13.59 10.90 1.44
N GLY A 83 -13.00 11.00 0.26
CA GLY A 83 -12.49 12.25 -0.30
C GLY A 83 -11.09 12.65 0.20
N ALA A 84 -10.32 11.71 0.71
CA ALA A 84 -8.95 11.95 1.14
C ALA A 84 -8.05 12.40 -0.04
N HIS A 85 -8.28 11.85 -1.24
CA HIS A 85 -7.59 12.26 -2.47
C HIS A 85 -7.86 13.72 -2.85
N GLU A 86 -8.99 14.30 -2.44
CA GLU A 86 -9.34 15.72 -2.60
C GLU A 86 -8.78 16.60 -1.46
N GLY A 87 -8.08 16.00 -0.49
CA GLY A 87 -7.48 16.71 0.65
C GLY A 87 -8.40 16.82 1.87
N ARG A 88 -9.48 16.06 1.96
CA ARG A 88 -10.31 16.00 3.17
C ARG A 88 -9.54 15.39 4.34
N GLY A 89 -9.69 15.97 5.49
CA GLY A 89 -8.97 15.55 6.70
C GLY A 89 -7.46 15.74 6.56
N LEU A 90 -6.68 14.69 6.87
CA LEU A 90 -5.23 14.62 6.64
C LEU A 90 -4.90 13.97 5.29
N GLY A 91 -5.87 13.87 4.36
CA GLY A 91 -5.90 13.01 3.20
C GLY A 91 -4.60 12.90 2.41
N ASN A 92 -4.04 14.01 1.90
CA ASN A 92 -2.82 13.96 1.11
C ASN A 92 -1.63 13.44 1.92
N GLN A 93 -1.46 13.87 3.18
CA GLN A 93 -0.37 13.41 4.03
C GLN A 93 -0.51 11.91 4.33
N PHE A 94 -1.75 11.44 4.54
CA PHE A 94 -2.04 10.04 4.75
C PHE A 94 -1.69 9.18 3.52
N LEU A 95 -2.11 9.61 2.34
CA LEU A 95 -1.82 8.91 1.09
C LEU A 95 -0.32 8.93 0.76
N ASP A 96 0.38 10.01 1.08
CA ASP A 96 1.84 10.07 0.99
C ASP A 96 2.52 9.06 1.93
N GLU A 97 2.01 8.87 3.16
CA GLU A 97 2.53 7.85 4.09
C GLU A 97 2.30 6.43 3.56
N LEU A 98 1.11 6.14 2.99
CA LEU A 98 0.84 4.85 2.34
C LEU A 98 1.72 4.60 1.13
N SER A 99 2.01 5.64 0.35
CA SER A 99 2.85 5.52 -0.85
C SER A 99 4.30 5.14 -0.54
N ASN A 100 4.78 5.46 0.66
CA ASN A 100 6.12 5.11 1.11
C ASN A 100 6.25 3.66 1.60
N ALA A 101 5.13 2.95 1.81
CA ALA A 101 5.17 1.54 2.20
C ALA A 101 5.30 0.62 0.97
N ASP A 102 5.91 -0.55 1.18
CA ASP A 102 6.05 -1.58 0.13
C ASP A 102 4.76 -2.38 -0.08
N ALA A 103 3.89 -2.45 0.95
CA ALA A 103 2.60 -3.11 0.89
C ALA A 103 1.62 -2.48 1.88
N ILE A 104 0.33 -2.74 1.70
CA ILE A 104 -0.74 -2.19 2.52
C ILE A 104 -1.59 -3.32 3.10
N LEU A 105 -1.87 -3.26 4.41
CA LEU A 105 -2.89 -4.07 5.05
C LEU A 105 -4.13 -3.19 5.24
N ASN A 106 -5.18 -3.44 4.46
CA ASN A 106 -6.47 -2.79 4.62
C ASN A 106 -7.25 -3.49 5.73
N VAL A 107 -7.31 -2.85 6.90
CA VAL A 107 -8.02 -3.38 8.09
C VAL A 107 -9.48 -2.96 8.02
N VAL A 108 -10.35 -3.92 7.83
CA VAL A 108 -11.78 -3.77 7.61
C VAL A 108 -12.55 -4.24 8.85
N ASP A 109 -13.58 -3.50 9.27
CA ASP A 109 -14.52 -3.92 10.30
C ASP A 109 -15.50 -4.95 9.73
N ALA A 110 -15.15 -6.23 9.79
CA ALA A 110 -15.94 -7.32 9.23
C ALA A 110 -17.28 -7.53 9.96
N SER A 111 -17.49 -6.93 11.13
CA SER A 111 -18.79 -6.96 11.81
C SER A 111 -19.84 -6.05 11.16
N GLY A 112 -19.41 -5.11 10.30
CA GLY A 112 -20.29 -4.06 9.76
C GLY A 112 -20.87 -3.14 10.82
N GLY A 113 -20.20 -3.05 12.00
CA GLY A 113 -20.63 -2.25 13.15
C GLY A 113 -20.13 -0.80 13.16
N THR A 114 -19.54 -0.32 12.05
CA THR A 114 -19.13 1.07 11.86
C THR A 114 -19.50 1.55 10.46
N ASN A 115 -19.97 2.81 10.34
CA ASN A 115 -20.27 3.43 9.04
C ASN A 115 -18.99 3.90 8.31
N GLU A 116 -19.15 4.57 7.18
CA GLU A 116 -18.04 5.08 6.34
C GLU A 116 -17.10 6.05 7.11
N GLU A 117 -17.65 6.87 8.02
CA GLU A 117 -16.87 7.78 8.85
C GLU A 117 -16.23 7.09 10.07
N GLY A 118 -16.53 5.79 10.28
CA GLY A 118 -16.09 5.00 11.42
C GLY A 118 -16.91 5.22 12.68
N GLU A 119 -18.10 5.81 12.58
CA GLU A 119 -19.01 5.94 13.72
C GLU A 119 -19.72 4.61 14.00
N PRO A 120 -20.00 4.26 15.28
CA PRO A 120 -20.68 3.02 15.62
C PRO A 120 -22.11 2.97 15.08
N VAL A 121 -22.46 1.85 14.46
CA VAL A 121 -23.81 1.50 13.99
C VAL A 121 -24.17 0.10 14.47
N GLU A 122 -25.39 -0.39 14.18
CA GLU A 122 -25.75 -1.79 14.51
C GLU A 122 -24.88 -2.77 13.71
N VAL A 123 -24.51 -3.89 14.33
CA VAL A 123 -23.70 -4.95 13.67
C VAL A 123 -24.44 -5.45 12.43
N GLY A 124 -23.76 -5.41 11.28
CA GLY A 124 -24.32 -5.78 9.98
C GLY A 124 -25.10 -4.67 9.26
N GLU A 125 -25.14 -3.45 9.78
CA GLU A 125 -25.80 -2.32 9.11
C GLU A 125 -24.97 -1.77 7.95
N HIS A 126 -23.64 -1.80 8.06
CA HIS A 126 -22.71 -1.40 7.01
C HIS A 126 -22.14 -2.63 6.29
N ASP A 127 -21.99 -2.55 4.95
CA ASP A 127 -21.36 -3.60 4.18
C ASP A 127 -19.83 -3.49 4.25
N PRO A 128 -19.11 -4.46 4.85
CA PRO A 128 -17.65 -4.40 4.93
C PRO A 128 -16.93 -4.42 3.57
N VAL A 129 -17.58 -4.86 2.50
CA VAL A 129 -16.99 -4.87 1.13
C VAL A 129 -16.77 -3.45 0.64
N GLU A 130 -17.67 -2.52 0.99
CA GLU A 130 -17.50 -1.09 0.65
C GLU A 130 -16.21 -0.51 1.25
N ASP A 131 -15.78 -0.98 2.43
CA ASP A 131 -14.53 -0.56 3.06
C ASP A 131 -13.29 -1.10 2.33
N VAL A 132 -13.42 -2.23 1.63
CA VAL A 132 -12.35 -2.78 0.80
C VAL A 132 -12.15 -1.91 -0.42
N ASP A 133 -13.21 -1.67 -1.17
CA ASP A 133 -13.21 -0.92 -2.42
C ASP A 133 -12.78 0.53 -2.20
N PHE A 134 -13.25 1.13 -1.11
CA PHE A 134 -12.95 2.50 -0.72
C PHE A 134 -11.45 2.83 -0.63
N VAL A 135 -10.64 1.99 0.04
CA VAL A 135 -9.19 2.23 0.19
C VAL A 135 -8.47 2.12 -1.14
N GLU A 136 -8.89 1.18 -1.99
CA GLU A 136 -8.33 1.01 -3.33
C GLU A 136 -8.66 2.22 -4.21
N GLU A 137 -9.92 2.65 -4.21
CA GLU A 137 -10.41 3.79 -5.00
C GLU A 137 -9.71 5.10 -4.61
N GLU A 138 -9.60 5.41 -3.31
CA GLU A 138 -8.92 6.62 -2.83
C GLU A 138 -7.44 6.65 -3.27
N MET A 139 -6.75 5.51 -3.25
CA MET A 139 -5.38 5.42 -3.72
C MET A 139 -5.26 5.54 -5.24
N ASP A 140 -6.18 4.94 -5.99
CA ASP A 140 -6.22 5.05 -7.45
C ASP A 140 -6.44 6.50 -7.89
N LEU A 141 -7.43 7.19 -7.29
CA LEU A 141 -7.75 8.59 -7.56
C LEU A 141 -6.60 9.54 -7.15
N TRP A 142 -5.97 9.26 -6.00
CA TRP A 142 -4.80 10.04 -5.58
C TRP A 142 -3.65 9.91 -6.58
N LEU A 143 -3.33 8.70 -7.02
CA LEU A 143 -2.27 8.48 -8.00
C LEU A 143 -2.63 9.10 -9.36
N ALA A 144 -3.88 8.97 -9.80
CA ALA A 144 -4.37 9.64 -11.00
C ALA A 144 -4.19 11.17 -10.91
N SER A 145 -4.46 11.76 -9.75
CA SER A 145 -4.24 13.19 -9.52
C SER A 145 -2.77 13.62 -9.65
N ILE A 146 -1.83 12.72 -9.31
CA ILE A 146 -0.39 12.98 -9.52
C ILE A 146 -0.06 12.95 -11.01
N VAL A 147 -0.59 11.98 -11.75
CA VAL A 147 -0.43 11.88 -13.21
C VAL A 147 -1.00 13.13 -13.88
N ASP A 148 -2.23 13.52 -13.58
CA ASP A 148 -2.91 14.67 -14.18
C ASP A 148 -2.17 15.99 -13.94
N ARG A 149 -1.72 16.24 -12.72
CA ARG A 149 -0.97 17.47 -12.39
C ARG A 149 0.33 17.63 -13.19
N ASN A 150 0.92 16.53 -13.62
CA ASN A 150 2.19 16.53 -14.35
C ASN A 150 2.01 16.27 -15.86
N TRP A 151 0.79 16.01 -16.32
CA TRP A 151 0.51 15.57 -17.68
C TRP A 151 0.92 16.58 -18.74
N GLU A 152 0.68 17.88 -18.53
CA GLU A 152 1.13 18.93 -19.46
C GLU A 152 2.66 18.88 -19.71
N SER A 153 3.44 18.40 -18.72
CA SER A 153 4.87 18.23 -18.91
C SER A 153 5.17 17.08 -19.85
N VAL A 154 4.46 15.96 -19.73
CA VAL A 154 4.59 14.78 -20.62
C VAL A 154 4.21 15.17 -22.04
N GLU A 155 3.06 15.82 -22.25
CA GLU A 155 2.62 16.30 -23.57
C GLU A 155 3.62 17.27 -24.23
N ARG A 156 4.27 18.11 -23.42
CA ARG A 156 5.30 19.02 -23.94
C ARG A 156 6.58 18.28 -24.32
N GLN A 157 7.00 17.31 -23.51
CA GLN A 157 8.18 16.49 -23.76
C GLN A 157 7.98 15.56 -24.97
N SER A 158 6.75 15.06 -25.20
CA SER A 158 6.44 14.15 -26.32
C SER A 158 6.68 14.77 -27.70
N ARG A 159 6.82 16.10 -27.77
CA ARG A 159 7.17 16.80 -29.01
C ARG A 159 8.66 16.69 -29.39
N SER A 160 9.49 16.16 -28.48
CA SER A 160 10.92 15.93 -28.75
C SER A 160 11.11 14.62 -29.52
N PRO A 161 12.04 14.59 -30.49
CA PRO A 161 12.36 13.35 -31.23
C PRO A 161 12.96 12.24 -30.34
N ASP A 162 13.57 12.62 -29.21
CA ASP A 162 14.22 11.71 -28.28
C ASP A 162 13.32 11.37 -27.07
N PHE A 163 12.01 11.63 -27.18
CA PHE A 163 11.07 11.36 -26.09
C PHE A 163 10.85 9.86 -25.88
N ASP A 164 11.00 9.44 -24.64
CA ASP A 164 10.67 8.09 -24.17
C ASP A 164 9.58 8.20 -23.08
N ILE A 165 8.41 7.60 -23.33
CA ILE A 165 7.27 7.67 -22.44
C ILE A 165 7.51 6.83 -21.18
N ASP A 166 8.21 5.70 -21.27
CA ASP A 166 8.51 4.83 -20.13
C ASP A 166 9.38 5.59 -19.12
N GLU A 167 10.42 6.30 -19.62
CA GLU A 167 11.30 7.13 -18.79
C GLU A 167 10.56 8.30 -18.15
N ALA A 168 9.76 9.03 -18.94
CA ALA A 168 9.02 10.21 -18.47
C ALA A 168 8.00 9.87 -17.37
N LEU A 169 7.28 8.76 -17.53
CA LEU A 169 6.33 8.27 -16.53
C LEU A 169 7.04 7.70 -15.29
N ALA A 170 8.16 6.99 -15.47
CA ALA A 170 8.93 6.46 -14.33
C ALA A 170 9.51 7.60 -13.49
N GLU A 171 10.02 8.67 -14.11
CA GLU A 171 10.50 9.85 -13.40
C GLU A 171 9.37 10.50 -12.60
N MET A 172 8.20 10.69 -13.22
CA MET A 172 7.00 11.26 -12.58
C MET A 172 6.55 10.44 -11.38
N LEU A 173 6.58 9.11 -11.49
CA LEU A 173 6.03 8.16 -10.51
C LEU A 173 7.09 7.58 -9.55
N THR A 174 8.32 8.09 -9.60
CA THR A 174 9.40 7.65 -8.70
C THR A 174 9.01 7.82 -7.22
N GLY A 175 8.30 8.91 -6.89
CA GLY A 175 7.84 9.18 -5.52
C GLY A 175 6.88 8.14 -4.96
N VAL A 176 6.20 7.38 -5.81
CA VAL A 176 5.31 6.28 -5.41
C VAL A 176 5.96 4.90 -5.54
N GLY A 177 7.24 4.86 -5.87
CA GLY A 177 8.02 3.63 -5.97
C GLY A 177 7.86 2.87 -7.29
N ALA A 178 7.25 3.48 -8.32
CA ALA A 178 7.18 2.90 -9.65
C ALA A 178 8.56 2.95 -10.33
N THR A 179 8.95 1.85 -10.96
CA THR A 179 10.17 1.75 -11.75
C THR A 179 9.84 1.80 -13.24
N GLU A 180 10.84 2.10 -14.06
CA GLU A 180 10.70 2.03 -15.53
C GLU A 180 10.21 0.65 -16.02
N VAL A 181 10.62 -0.43 -15.33
CA VAL A 181 10.15 -1.78 -15.63
C VAL A 181 8.66 -1.94 -15.34
N ASP A 182 8.16 -1.33 -14.27
CA ASP A 182 6.73 -1.39 -13.91
C ASP A 182 5.91 -0.60 -14.93
N VAL A 183 6.38 0.59 -15.30
CA VAL A 183 5.74 1.43 -16.34
C VAL A 183 5.71 0.70 -17.68
N ALA A 184 6.87 0.22 -18.17
CA ALA A 184 6.96 -0.49 -19.45
C ALA A 184 6.08 -1.75 -19.50
N ARG A 185 5.92 -2.47 -18.39
CA ARG A 185 4.99 -3.61 -18.32
C ARG A 185 3.53 -3.16 -18.39
N THR A 186 3.18 -2.11 -17.64
CA THR A 186 1.83 -1.56 -17.63
C THR A 186 1.43 -1.08 -19.02
N LEU A 187 2.27 -0.30 -19.70
CA LEU A 187 1.99 0.21 -21.03
C LEU A 187 1.82 -0.88 -22.10
N ARG A 188 2.53 -2.00 -21.97
CA ARG A 188 2.35 -3.14 -22.89
C ARG A 188 1.00 -3.85 -22.73
N GLU A 189 0.41 -3.78 -21.56
CA GLU A 189 -0.89 -4.42 -21.26
C GLU A 189 -2.06 -3.48 -21.57
N LEU A 190 -1.81 -2.17 -21.52
CA LEU A 190 -2.75 -1.13 -21.90
C LEU A 190 -2.55 -0.82 -23.38
N ASP A 191 -3.57 -1.07 -24.22
CA ASP A 191 -3.53 -0.77 -25.66
C ASP A 191 -3.80 0.73 -25.88
N TYR A 192 -2.81 1.56 -25.57
CA TYR A 192 -2.89 3.01 -25.61
C TYR A 192 -2.33 3.61 -26.89
N PRO A 193 -2.81 4.80 -27.32
CA PRO A 193 -2.18 5.54 -28.42
C PRO A 193 -0.70 5.81 -28.14
N ASP A 194 0.15 5.65 -29.15
CA ASP A 194 1.60 5.94 -29.06
C ASP A 194 1.87 7.42 -28.70
N ASP A 195 0.97 8.32 -29.12
CA ASP A 195 1.10 9.75 -28.83
C ASP A 195 0.34 10.11 -27.54
N PRO A 196 1.05 10.53 -26.46
CA PRO A 196 0.44 10.90 -25.18
C PRO A 196 -0.59 12.04 -25.27
N ILE A 197 -0.51 12.88 -26.32
CA ILE A 197 -1.47 13.97 -26.55
C ILE A 197 -2.89 13.42 -26.82
N GLN A 198 -3.00 12.16 -27.24
CA GLN A 198 -4.27 11.51 -27.52
C GLN A 198 -4.86 10.79 -26.30
N TRP A 199 -4.15 10.79 -25.18
CA TRP A 199 -4.62 10.12 -23.98
C TRP A 199 -5.72 10.94 -23.30
N THR A 200 -6.82 10.27 -22.97
CA THR A 200 -7.94 10.83 -22.22
C THR A 200 -7.70 10.71 -20.71
N ASP A 201 -8.59 11.33 -19.94
CA ASP A 201 -8.60 11.18 -18.48
C ASP A 201 -8.74 9.70 -18.09
N ASP A 202 -9.63 8.95 -18.79
CA ASP A 202 -9.83 7.51 -18.56
C ASP A 202 -8.52 6.70 -18.76
N HIS A 203 -7.69 7.07 -19.76
CA HIS A 203 -6.39 6.43 -19.97
C HIS A 203 -5.45 6.67 -18.78
N ARG A 204 -5.41 7.91 -18.27
CA ARG A 204 -4.54 8.26 -17.14
C ARG A 204 -4.99 7.63 -15.83
N GLU A 205 -6.30 7.55 -15.59
CA GLU A 205 -6.86 6.85 -14.44
C GLU A 205 -6.56 5.35 -14.50
N ALA A 206 -6.73 4.72 -15.66
CA ALA A 206 -6.41 3.30 -15.83
C ALA A 206 -4.91 3.03 -15.67
N LEU A 207 -4.03 3.92 -16.18
CA LEU A 207 -2.58 3.84 -15.92
C LEU A 207 -2.29 3.90 -14.42
N ALA A 208 -2.88 4.85 -13.72
CA ALA A 208 -2.67 5.02 -12.28
C ALA A 208 -3.08 3.76 -11.49
N ARG A 209 -4.24 3.20 -11.81
CA ARG A 209 -4.75 1.97 -11.19
C ARG A 209 -3.79 0.79 -11.41
N GLU A 210 -3.37 0.55 -12.64
CA GLU A 210 -2.46 -0.56 -12.96
C GLU A 210 -1.07 -0.39 -12.30
N ILE A 211 -0.54 0.81 -12.26
CA ILE A 211 0.71 1.12 -11.57
C ILE A 211 0.55 0.89 -10.06
N ARG A 212 -0.54 1.36 -9.44
CA ARG A 212 -0.80 1.13 -8.02
C ARG A 212 -0.86 -0.37 -7.71
N GLN A 213 -1.60 -1.16 -8.50
CA GLN A 213 -1.73 -2.61 -8.28
C GLN A 213 -0.37 -3.33 -8.33
N ARG A 214 0.55 -2.87 -9.18
CA ARG A 214 1.90 -3.46 -9.30
C ARG A 214 2.83 -3.04 -8.17
N THR A 215 2.77 -1.78 -7.78
CA THR A 215 3.73 -1.18 -6.84
C THR A 215 3.27 -1.22 -5.39
N LYS A 216 1.96 -1.33 -5.15
CA LYS A 216 1.32 -1.25 -3.83
C LYS A 216 0.30 -2.37 -3.63
N PRO A 217 0.76 -3.61 -3.43
CA PRO A 217 -0.17 -4.71 -3.14
C PRO A 217 -0.95 -4.43 -1.85
N ILE A 218 -2.27 -4.64 -1.92
CA ILE A 218 -3.19 -4.47 -0.80
C ILE A 218 -3.67 -5.84 -0.35
N VAL A 219 -3.58 -6.13 0.94
CA VAL A 219 -4.09 -7.35 1.56
C VAL A 219 -5.18 -6.96 2.56
N VAL A 220 -6.35 -7.55 2.43
CA VAL A 220 -7.47 -7.28 3.34
C VAL A 220 -7.34 -8.08 4.63
N VAL A 221 -7.51 -7.38 5.75
CA VAL A 221 -7.56 -7.95 7.11
C VAL A 221 -8.98 -7.80 7.64
N ALA A 222 -9.76 -8.88 7.61
CA ALA A 222 -11.09 -8.92 8.21
C ALA A 222 -10.98 -8.94 9.74
N ASN A 223 -11.11 -7.76 10.35
CA ASN A 223 -11.04 -7.57 11.80
C ASN A 223 -12.43 -7.60 12.42
N LYS A 224 -12.56 -7.86 13.73
CA LYS A 224 -13.83 -7.97 14.47
C LYS A 224 -14.78 -9.01 13.86
N ALA A 225 -14.25 -10.14 13.40
CA ALA A 225 -15.02 -11.23 12.78
C ALA A 225 -15.59 -12.24 13.80
N ASP A 226 -15.42 -11.99 15.11
CA ASP A 226 -15.83 -12.81 16.26
C ASP A 226 -17.27 -12.58 16.72
#